data_7af70c5830c5f6944ffc1d5a42355272
#
_entry.id   7af70c5830c5f6944ffc1d5a42355272
#
_cell.length_a   1.000
_cell.length_b   1.000
_cell.length_c   1.000
_cell.angle_alpha   90.00
_cell.angle_beta   90.00
_cell.angle_gamma   90.00
#
_symmetry.space_group_name_H-M   'P 1'
#
loop_
_entity.id
_entity.type
_entity.pdbx_description
1 polymer ?
#
loop_
_entity_poly.entity_id
_entity_poly.type
_entity_poly.pdbx_seq_one_letter_code
_entity_poly.pdbx_strand_id
1 'polypeptide(L)' 'MTDKFNEIPIDQLTYEQAFSELNVIVSALEGDELSLEAAMSLFERGQKLVQHCNGLLEKAELRVQQLSGEDLVDFES' A
#
# COMPACT_ATOMS: atom_id res chain seq x y z
N MET A 1 -14.56 15.40 6.27
CA MET A 1 -14.51 15.15 6.10
C MET A 1 -14.06 14.06 5.83
N THR A 2 -14.20 13.51 5.63
CA THR A 2 -13.94 12.49 5.28
C THR A 2 -13.01 12.25 4.43
N ASP A 3 -12.49 13.05 3.91
CA ASP A 3 -11.59 12.90 2.95
C ASP A 3 -10.22 13.01 3.36
N LYS A 4 -9.88 12.74 4.61
CA LYS A 4 -8.60 12.76 5.02
C LYS A 4 -7.71 11.98 4.20
N PHE A 5 -8.07 10.75 3.78
CA PHE A 5 -7.20 9.92 2.97
C PHE A 5 -7.02 10.48 1.60
N ASN A 6 -8.00 11.22 1.11
CA ASN A 6 -7.89 11.75 -0.22
C ASN A 6 -7.07 13.01 -0.31
N GLU A 7 -6.80 13.62 0.81
CA GLU A 7 -6.05 14.84 0.79
C GLU A 7 -4.58 14.63 0.62
N ILE A 8 -4.09 13.43 0.89
CA ILE A 8 -2.68 13.16 0.78
C ILE A 8 -2.44 12.32 -0.44
N PRO A 9 -1.60 12.76 -1.35
CA PRO A 9 -1.30 11.96 -2.52
C PRO A 9 -0.72 10.62 -2.10
N ILE A 10 -1.07 9.59 -2.83
CA ILE A 10 -0.65 8.25 -2.48
C ILE A 10 0.86 8.15 -2.39
N ASP A 11 1.57 8.82 -3.29
CA ASP A 11 3.02 8.69 -3.29
C ASP A 11 3.68 9.37 -2.11
N GLN A 12 2.92 10.07 -1.30
CA GLN A 12 3.47 10.68 -0.09
C GLN A 12 3.11 9.92 1.16
N LEU A 13 2.34 8.86 1.05
CA LEU A 13 1.98 8.08 2.23
C LEU A 13 3.15 7.20 2.65
N THR A 14 3.30 7.04 3.96
CA THR A 14 4.25 6.05 4.44
C THR A 14 3.66 4.67 4.21
N TYR A 15 4.49 3.66 4.34
CA TYR A 15 4.03 2.29 4.16
C TYR A 15 2.89 2.00 5.13
N GLU A 16 3.03 2.40 6.38
CA GLU A 16 1.99 2.14 7.36
C GLU A 16 0.70 2.85 7.04
N GLN A 17 0.81 4.09 6.58
CA GLN A 17 -0.38 4.83 6.23
C GLN A 17 -1.09 4.20 5.03
N ALA A 18 -0.32 3.80 4.04
CA ALA A 18 -0.90 3.20 2.85
C ALA A 18 -1.53 1.85 3.18
N PHE A 19 -0.86 1.07 4.01
CA PHE A 19 -1.38 -0.22 4.38
C PHE A 19 -2.67 -0.09 5.20
N SER A 20 -2.71 0.91 6.06
CA SER A 20 -3.88 1.17 6.87
C SER A 20 -5.07 1.54 5.98
N GLU A 21 -4.83 2.40 5.01
CA GLU A 21 -5.89 2.78 4.11
C GLU A 21 -6.35 1.58 3.28
N LEU A 22 -5.42 0.74 2.89
CA LEU A 22 -5.76 -0.45 2.13
C LEU A 22 -6.68 -1.36 2.94
N ASN A 23 -6.40 -1.50 4.23
CA ASN A 23 -7.26 -2.31 5.09
C ASN A 23 -8.67 -1.74 5.17
N VAL A 24 -8.79 -0.43 5.21
CA VAL A 24 -10.10 0.19 5.24
C VAL A 24 -10.85 -0.10 3.95
N ILE A 25 -10.14 -0.05 2.83
CA ILE A 25 -10.75 -0.31 1.54
C ILE A 25 -11.23 -1.76 1.45
N VAL A 26 -10.40 -2.68 1.90
CA VAL A 26 -10.77 -4.09 1.86
C VAL A 26 -12.01 -4.34 2.71
N SER A 27 -12.05 -3.74 3.89
CA SER A 27 -13.21 -3.89 4.75
C SER A 27 -14.46 -3.34 4.08
N ALA A 28 -14.33 -2.21 3.42
CA ALA A 28 -15.48 -1.63 2.75
C ALA A 28 -15.95 -2.50 1.60
N LEU A 29 -15.00 -3.08 0.87
CA LEU A 29 -15.35 -3.94 -0.25
C LEU A 29 -16.01 -5.24 0.18
N GLU A 30 -15.70 -5.68 1.39
CA GLU A 30 -16.30 -6.88 1.90
C GLU A 30 -17.71 -6.67 2.41
N GLY A 31 -18.11 -5.42 2.58
CA GLY A 31 -19.45 -5.14 3.02
C GLY A 31 -20.41 -5.21 1.86
N ASP A 32 -21.70 -5.17 2.19
CA ASP A 32 -22.69 -5.29 1.17
C ASP A 32 -23.32 -4.00 0.78
N GLU A 33 -22.83 -2.90 1.28
CA GLU A 33 -23.56 -1.68 1.11
C GLU A 33 -23.04 -0.76 0.07
N LEU A 34 -22.03 -1.13 -0.68
CA LEU A 34 -21.48 -0.26 -1.67
C LEU A 34 -22.16 -0.44 -3.01
N SER A 35 -22.36 0.66 -3.71
CA SER A 35 -22.79 0.56 -5.09
C SER A 35 -21.62 0.02 -5.90
N LEU A 36 -21.91 -0.43 -7.09
CA LEU A 36 -20.87 -0.92 -7.97
C LEU A 36 -19.87 0.17 -8.29
N GLU A 37 -20.35 1.39 -8.52
CA GLU A 37 -19.44 2.47 -8.84
C GLU A 37 -18.51 2.77 -7.69
N ALA A 38 -19.04 2.77 -6.47
CA ALA A 38 -18.20 3.03 -5.32
C ALA A 38 -17.20 1.93 -5.14
N ALA A 39 -17.61 0.69 -5.35
CA ALA A 39 -16.70 -0.43 -5.20
C ALA A 39 -15.57 -0.35 -6.21
N MET A 40 -15.90 0.03 -7.44
CA MET A 40 -14.86 0.14 -8.46
C MET A 40 -13.87 1.24 -8.15
N SER A 41 -14.36 2.37 -7.63
CA SER A 41 -13.46 3.45 -7.26
C SER A 41 -12.51 3.02 -6.16
N LEU A 42 -13.04 2.32 -5.16
CA LEU A 42 -12.20 1.84 -4.08
C LEU A 42 -11.20 0.81 -4.58
N PHE A 43 -11.64 -0.05 -5.49
CA PHE A 43 -10.74 -1.05 -6.02
C PHE A 43 -9.57 -0.41 -6.76
N GLU A 44 -9.86 0.62 -7.54
CA GLU A 44 -8.81 1.32 -8.25
C GLU A 44 -7.83 1.97 -7.30
N ARG A 45 -8.36 2.60 -6.27
CA ARG A 45 -7.47 3.23 -5.30
C ARG A 45 -6.66 2.18 -4.57
N GLY A 46 -7.30 1.05 -4.26
CA GLY A 46 -6.60 -0.05 -3.61
C GLY A 46 -5.42 -0.54 -4.42
N GLN A 47 -5.61 -0.64 -5.73
CA GLN A 47 -4.53 -1.08 -6.59
C GLN A 47 -3.36 -0.12 -6.58
N LYS A 48 -3.65 1.18 -6.56
CA LYS A 48 -2.59 2.16 -6.49
C LYS A 48 -1.85 2.09 -5.16
N LEU A 49 -2.58 1.83 -4.09
CA LEU A 49 -1.95 1.69 -2.79
C LEU A 49 -1.05 0.47 -2.75
N VAL A 50 -1.50 -0.63 -3.35
CA VAL A 50 -0.68 -1.83 -3.39
C VAL A 50 0.61 -1.56 -4.16
N GLN A 51 0.51 -0.88 -5.28
CA GLN A 51 1.70 -0.57 -6.06
C GLN A 51 2.65 0.32 -5.26
N HIS A 52 2.10 1.27 -4.54
CA HIS A 52 2.92 2.15 -3.73
C HIS A 52 3.63 1.38 -2.62
N CYS A 53 2.91 0.49 -1.95
CA CYS A 53 3.48 -0.32 -0.90
C CYS A 53 4.58 -1.23 -1.44
N ASN A 54 4.34 -1.82 -2.61
CA ASN A 54 5.35 -2.67 -3.20
C ASN A 54 6.61 -1.89 -3.55
N GLY A 55 6.42 -0.67 -4.03
CA GLY A 55 7.57 0.17 -4.34
C GLY A 55 8.37 0.50 -3.09
N LEU A 56 7.68 0.77 -2.00
CA LEU A 56 8.37 1.07 -0.75
C LEU A 56 9.12 -0.15 -0.23
N LEU A 57 8.52 -1.32 -0.36
CA LEU A 57 9.18 -2.54 0.06
C LEU A 57 10.41 -2.82 -0.77
N GLU A 58 10.33 -2.58 -2.07
CA GLU A 58 11.48 -2.79 -2.92
C GLU A 58 12.62 -1.87 -2.55
N LYS A 59 12.29 -0.63 -2.25
CA LYS A 59 13.32 0.31 -1.86
C LYS A 59 13.94 -0.10 -0.53
N ALA A 60 13.12 -0.58 0.39
CA ALA A 60 13.64 -1.02 1.67
C ALA A 60 14.55 -2.21 1.50
N GLU A 61 14.19 -3.13 0.62
CA GLU A 61 15.01 -4.29 0.38
C GLU A 61 16.35 -3.92 -0.20
N LEU A 62 16.35 -3.01 -1.15
CA LEU A 62 17.59 -2.54 -1.72
C LEU A 62 18.46 -1.89 -0.68
N ARG A 63 17.86 -1.09 0.18
CA ARG A 63 18.61 -0.43 1.19
C ARG A 63 19.25 -1.41 2.15
N VAL A 64 18.49 -2.43 2.54
CA VAL A 64 19.02 -3.45 3.42
C VAL A 64 20.15 -4.20 2.74
N GLN A 65 20.01 -4.49 1.47
CA GLN A 65 21.07 -5.16 0.76
C GLN A 65 22.34 -4.34 0.76
N GLN A 66 22.20 -3.04 0.55
CA GLN A 66 23.36 -2.18 0.53
C GLN A 66 24.03 -2.11 1.88
N LEU A 67 23.25 -2.16 2.94
CA LEU A 67 23.82 -2.09 4.27
C LEU A 67 24.43 -3.39 4.70
N SER A 68 23.81 -4.50 4.33
CA SER A 68 24.25 -5.79 4.77
C SER A 68 25.25 -6.46 3.87
N GLY A 69 25.35 -5.98 2.68
CA GLY A 69 26.27 -6.60 1.75
C GLY A 69 25.82 -7.98 1.40
N GLU A 70 26.70 -8.92 1.51
CA GLU A 70 26.41 -10.23 1.09
C GLU A 70 25.59 -11.02 2.03
N ASP A 71 25.34 -10.51 3.19
CA ASP A 71 24.62 -11.27 4.19
C ASP A 71 23.23 -11.63 3.72
N LEU A 72 22.62 -10.74 2.98
CA LEU A 72 21.30 -11.02 2.54
C LEU A 72 21.24 -12.12 1.53
N VAL A 73 22.27 -12.22 0.74
CA VAL A 73 22.34 -13.27 -0.25
C VAL A 73 22.37 -14.60 0.43
N ASP A 74 23.16 -14.68 1.47
CA ASP A 74 23.23 -15.91 2.20
C ASP A 74 21.90 -16.25 2.82
N PHE A 75 21.20 -15.23 3.24
CA PHE A 75 19.96 -15.46 3.91
C PHE A 75 18.98 -16.14 3.00
N GLU A 76 19.03 -15.83 1.74
CA GLU A 76 18.15 -16.40 0.87
C GLU A 76 18.51 -17.73 0.46
N SER A 77 19.70 -18.14 0.58
CA SER A 77 20.12 -19.44 0.22
C SER A 77 19.69 -20.44 1.24
#